data_1c54241013d51a90f49457fa2d0ca273
#
_entry.id   1c54241013d51a90f49457fa2d0ca273
#
_cell.length_a   1.000
_cell.length_b   1.000
_cell.length_c   1.000
_cell.angle_alpha   90.00
_cell.angle_beta   90.00
_cell.angle_gamma   90.00
#
_symmetry.space_group_name_H-M   'P 1'
#
loop_
_entity.id
_entity.type
_entity.pdbx_description
1 polymer ?
#
loop_
_entity_poly.entity_id
_entity_poly.type
_entity_poly.pdbx_seq_one_letter_code
_entity_poly.pdbx_strand_id
1 'polypeptide(L)'
;MYELKGVKLDRKQHIGEICRLTKIDNVYTRLIGNLSKGYKQRVGIAQALLGNPPVLILDEPTVGLDPKQIIEIRNLIKSLGRNHTIILSSHILPEVQAVCERVIVMNNGCLVADGATDTLAHDLSAEHRIIARIDGPESEILQAIRGMEHIVEVYSLGEKEKGVFEIS
;
A
#
# COMPACT_ATOMS: atom_id res chain seq x y z
N MET A 1 27.81 -3.69 -4.87
CA MET A 1 26.93 -2.97 -3.90
C MET A 1 27.59 -2.73 -2.54
N TYR A 2 28.14 -3.73 -1.86
CA TYR A 2 28.78 -3.54 -0.54
C TYR A 2 29.91 -2.48 -0.59
N GLU A 3 30.80 -2.61 -1.54
CA GLU A 3 31.91 -1.64 -1.76
C GLU A 3 31.41 -0.26 -2.18
N LEU A 4 30.40 -0.21 -3.05
CA LEU A 4 29.79 1.04 -3.52
C LEU A 4 29.15 1.86 -2.39
N LYS A 5 28.63 1.18 -1.36
CA LYS A 5 28.05 1.84 -0.16
C LYS A 5 29.09 2.20 0.89
N GLY A 6 30.38 1.89 0.68
CA GLY A 6 31.44 2.21 1.64
C GLY A 6 31.26 1.56 3.03
N VAL A 7 30.63 0.39 3.10
CA VAL A 7 30.30 -0.27 4.37
C VAL A 7 31.59 -0.74 5.06
N LYS A 8 31.79 -0.32 6.31
CA LYS A 8 32.96 -0.62 7.13
C LYS A 8 32.81 -1.83 8.06
N LEU A 9 31.69 -2.55 7.98
CA LEU A 9 31.40 -3.74 8.79
C LEU A 9 32.13 -4.96 8.23
N ASP A 10 32.28 -6.04 9.03
CA ASP A 10 32.76 -7.31 8.50
C ASP A 10 31.83 -7.82 7.40
N ARG A 11 32.38 -7.91 6.20
CA ARG A 11 31.60 -8.22 4.99
C ARG A 11 30.88 -9.56 5.08
N LYS A 12 31.57 -10.59 5.54
CA LYS A 12 31.03 -11.95 5.53
C LYS A 12 29.96 -12.12 6.58
N GLN A 13 30.21 -11.61 7.77
CA GLN A 13 29.24 -11.65 8.86
C GLN A 13 28.00 -10.83 8.51
N HIS A 14 28.16 -9.57 8.10
CA HIS A 14 27.06 -8.66 7.81
C HIS A 14 26.16 -9.15 6.66
N ILE A 15 26.75 -9.61 5.57
CA ILE A 15 25.97 -10.19 4.47
C ILE A 15 25.24 -11.46 4.93
N GLY A 16 25.89 -12.33 5.72
CA GLY A 16 25.26 -13.53 6.24
C GLY A 16 24.06 -13.25 7.15
N GLU A 17 24.13 -12.21 7.99
CA GLU A 17 23.03 -11.76 8.83
C GLU A 17 21.86 -11.25 8.00
N ILE A 18 22.13 -10.41 6.99
CA ILE A 18 21.10 -9.88 6.08
C ILE A 18 20.44 -11.02 5.28
N CYS A 19 21.22 -11.97 4.76
CA CYS A 19 20.66 -13.10 4.01
C CYS A 19 19.70 -13.94 4.86
N ARG A 20 20.05 -14.19 6.11
CA ARG A 20 19.17 -14.89 7.07
C ARG A 20 17.90 -14.09 7.39
N LEU A 21 18.05 -12.80 7.65
CA LEU A 21 16.94 -11.89 7.95
C LEU A 21 15.93 -11.83 6.81
N THR A 22 16.43 -11.74 5.57
CA THR A 22 15.60 -11.67 4.36
C THR A 22 15.21 -13.04 3.81
N LYS A 23 15.67 -14.14 4.45
CA LYS A 23 15.40 -15.54 4.05
C LYS A 23 15.81 -15.85 2.60
N ILE A 24 17.01 -15.43 2.22
CA ILE A 24 17.61 -15.71 0.91
C ILE A 24 18.89 -16.56 0.98
N ASP A 25 19.24 -17.04 2.17
CA ASP A 25 20.42 -17.87 2.42
C ASP A 25 20.43 -19.15 1.59
N ASN A 26 19.27 -19.76 1.38
CA ASN A 26 19.09 -20.97 0.58
C ASN A 26 19.26 -20.76 -0.94
N VAL A 27 19.26 -19.52 -1.40
CA VAL A 27 19.41 -19.15 -2.83
C VAL A 27 20.66 -18.29 -3.08
N TYR A 28 21.50 -18.09 -2.08
CA TYR A 28 22.65 -17.18 -2.11
C TYR A 28 23.61 -17.41 -3.28
N THR A 29 23.78 -18.67 -3.71
CA THR A 29 24.68 -19.05 -4.81
C THR A 29 24.00 -19.03 -6.19
N ARG A 30 22.69 -18.76 -6.24
CA ARG A 30 21.96 -18.75 -7.52
C ARG A 30 22.06 -17.39 -8.21
N LEU A 31 22.04 -17.42 -9.53
CA LEU A 31 21.93 -16.18 -10.32
C LEU A 31 20.57 -15.50 -10.05
N ILE A 32 20.59 -14.19 -9.82
CA ILE A 32 19.37 -13.39 -9.55
C ILE A 32 18.36 -13.53 -10.68
N GLY A 33 18.82 -13.63 -11.94
CA GLY A 33 17.94 -13.83 -13.10
C GLY A 33 17.03 -15.06 -12.97
N ASN A 34 17.52 -16.12 -12.34
CA ASN A 34 16.83 -17.41 -12.18
C ASN A 34 15.96 -17.49 -10.90
N LEU A 35 15.86 -16.42 -10.13
CA LEU A 35 15.05 -16.37 -8.92
C LEU A 35 13.60 -16.03 -9.26
N SER A 36 12.66 -16.55 -8.46
CA SER A 36 11.26 -16.11 -8.50
C SER A 36 11.14 -14.63 -8.15
N LYS A 37 10.04 -14.00 -8.52
CA LYS A 37 9.78 -12.58 -8.24
C LYS A 37 9.89 -12.27 -6.73
N GLY A 38 9.34 -13.14 -5.88
CA GLY A 38 9.43 -12.99 -4.42
C GLY A 38 10.87 -13.06 -3.89
N TYR A 39 11.70 -13.94 -4.43
CA TYR A 39 13.13 -13.96 -4.08
C TYR A 39 13.86 -12.72 -4.59
N LYS A 40 13.57 -12.23 -5.80
CA LYS A 40 14.15 -10.99 -6.33
C LYS A 40 13.80 -9.80 -5.44
N GLN A 41 12.56 -9.72 -4.96
CA GLN A 41 12.13 -8.69 -4.02
C GLN A 41 12.91 -8.75 -2.69
N ARG A 42 13.07 -9.95 -2.12
CA ARG A 42 13.90 -10.15 -0.91
C ARG A 42 15.36 -9.76 -1.12
N VAL A 43 15.92 -10.04 -2.27
CA VAL A 43 17.27 -9.59 -2.64
C VAL A 43 17.35 -8.06 -2.71
N GLY A 44 16.33 -7.40 -3.27
CA GLY A 44 16.22 -5.93 -3.28
C GLY A 44 16.22 -5.34 -1.86
N ILE A 45 15.40 -5.90 -0.97
CA ILE A 45 15.37 -5.50 0.45
C ILE A 45 16.73 -5.76 1.11
N ALA A 46 17.36 -6.92 0.85
CA ALA A 46 18.69 -7.24 1.36
C ALA A 46 19.75 -6.23 0.90
N GLN A 47 19.68 -5.77 -0.35
CA GLN A 47 20.57 -4.73 -0.86
C GLN A 47 20.34 -3.38 -0.18
N ALA A 48 19.08 -3.04 0.13
CA ALA A 48 18.75 -1.83 0.87
C ALA A 48 19.35 -1.86 2.29
N LEU A 49 19.34 -3.00 2.95
CA LEU A 49 19.87 -3.20 4.31
C LEU A 49 21.40 -3.16 4.43
N LEU A 50 22.13 -3.24 3.32
CA LEU A 50 23.60 -3.16 3.37
C LEU A 50 24.08 -1.85 4.00
N GLY A 51 24.90 -1.97 5.04
CA GLY A 51 25.41 -0.84 5.80
C GLY A 51 24.51 -0.41 6.96
N ASN A 52 23.43 -1.15 7.23
CA ASN A 52 22.50 -0.89 8.32
C ASN A 52 21.99 0.57 8.35
N PRO A 53 21.40 1.08 7.24
CA PRO A 53 20.96 2.47 7.15
C PRO A 53 19.82 2.76 8.12
N PRO A 54 19.74 3.96 8.72
CA PRO A 54 18.64 4.31 9.63
C PRO A 54 17.29 4.44 8.91
N VAL A 55 17.30 4.71 7.61
CA VAL A 55 16.09 4.86 6.78
C VAL A 55 16.15 3.91 5.59
N LEU A 56 15.05 3.20 5.35
CA LEU A 56 14.83 2.35 4.19
C LEU A 56 13.70 2.91 3.33
N ILE A 57 13.92 3.00 2.03
CA ILE A 57 12.89 3.39 1.06
C ILE A 57 12.58 2.17 0.20
N LEU A 58 11.33 1.74 0.20
CA LEU A 58 10.85 0.56 -0.50
C LEU A 58 9.74 0.99 -1.47
N ASP A 59 10.02 0.89 -2.75
CA ASP A 59 9.06 1.22 -3.80
C ASP A 59 8.31 -0.03 -4.22
N GLU A 60 6.96 -0.01 -4.04
CA GLU A 60 6.03 -1.08 -4.38
C GLU A 60 6.51 -2.50 -3.96
N PRO A 61 6.83 -2.74 -2.67
CA PRO A 61 7.54 -3.95 -2.25
C PRO A 61 6.75 -5.25 -2.40
N THR A 62 5.46 -5.19 -2.68
CA THR A 62 4.55 -6.34 -2.76
C THR A 62 3.99 -6.59 -4.17
N VAL A 63 4.26 -5.69 -5.12
CA VAL A 63 3.69 -5.75 -6.47
C VAL A 63 4.03 -7.03 -7.20
N GLY A 64 2.96 -7.72 -7.65
CA GLY A 64 3.04 -8.95 -8.45
C GLY A 64 3.59 -10.16 -7.72
N LEU A 65 3.45 -10.17 -6.41
CA LEU A 65 3.65 -11.33 -5.55
C LEU A 65 2.32 -12.07 -5.35
N ASP A 66 2.41 -13.36 -5.06
CA ASP A 66 1.24 -14.12 -4.63
C ASP A 66 0.83 -13.78 -3.18
N PRO A 67 -0.41 -14.09 -2.75
CA PRO A 67 -0.91 -13.72 -1.41
C PRO A 67 -0.03 -14.19 -0.26
N LYS A 68 0.57 -15.38 -0.38
CA LYS A 68 1.47 -15.92 0.65
C LYS A 68 2.76 -15.10 0.75
N GLN A 69 3.35 -14.78 -0.40
CA GLN A 69 4.56 -13.96 -0.47
C GLN A 69 4.31 -12.53 0.02
N ILE A 70 3.14 -11.95 -0.25
CA ILE A 70 2.75 -10.65 0.28
C ILE A 70 2.78 -10.66 1.82
N ILE A 71 2.17 -11.66 2.45
CA ILE A 71 2.17 -11.80 3.91
C ILE A 71 3.60 -11.91 4.45
N GLU A 72 4.45 -12.67 3.79
CA GLU A 72 5.85 -12.86 4.21
C GLU A 72 6.68 -11.59 4.08
N ILE A 73 6.51 -10.81 3.00
CA ILE A 73 7.17 -9.51 2.82
C ILE A 73 6.68 -8.49 3.83
N ARG A 74 5.37 -8.42 4.11
CA ARG A 74 4.80 -7.55 5.14
C ARG A 74 5.40 -7.85 6.53
N ASN A 75 5.48 -9.13 6.89
CA ASN A 75 6.08 -9.54 8.17
C ASN A 75 7.57 -9.16 8.25
N LEU A 76 8.30 -9.29 7.13
CA LEU A 76 9.68 -8.83 7.04
C LEU A 76 9.77 -7.32 7.26
N ILE A 77 8.97 -6.52 6.55
CA ILE A 77 8.94 -5.05 6.68
C ILE A 77 8.63 -4.64 8.13
N LYS A 78 7.59 -5.23 8.75
CA LYS A 78 7.28 -4.99 10.17
C LYS A 78 8.45 -5.30 11.10
N SER A 79 9.16 -6.39 10.86
CA SER A 79 10.33 -6.75 11.68
C SER A 79 11.47 -5.73 11.54
N LEU A 80 11.68 -5.21 10.33
CA LEU A 80 12.67 -4.18 10.03
C LEU A 80 12.30 -2.83 10.65
N GLY A 81 11.02 -2.49 10.72
CA GLY A 81 10.51 -1.25 11.31
C GLY A 81 10.87 -1.07 12.79
N ARG A 82 11.26 -2.14 13.48
CA ARG A 82 11.73 -2.05 14.87
C ARG A 82 13.08 -1.33 15.01
N ASN A 83 13.90 -1.37 13.98
CA ASN A 83 15.28 -0.86 14.00
C ASN A 83 15.55 0.18 12.91
N HIS A 84 14.61 0.38 12.00
CA HIS A 84 14.75 1.29 10.86
C HIS A 84 13.48 2.13 10.68
N THR A 85 13.63 3.37 10.28
CA THR A 85 12.50 4.11 9.70
C THR A 85 12.26 3.60 8.29
N ILE A 86 11.02 3.17 7.99
CA ILE A 86 10.68 2.63 6.67
C ILE A 86 9.70 3.57 5.99
N ILE A 87 10.04 3.99 4.77
CA ILE A 87 9.16 4.69 3.86
C ILE A 87 8.83 3.70 2.75
N LEU A 88 7.56 3.41 2.54
CA LEU A 88 7.14 2.52 1.45
C LEU A 88 6.08 3.21 0.58
N SER A 89 6.12 2.96 -0.72
CA SER A 89 5.05 3.30 -1.64
C SER A 89 4.15 2.08 -1.86
N SER A 90 2.86 2.31 -2.01
CA SER A 90 1.89 1.31 -2.49
C SER A 90 0.63 2.01 -2.99
N HIS A 91 -0.03 1.41 -3.96
CA HIS A 91 -1.35 1.83 -4.44
C HIS A 91 -2.48 0.95 -3.86
N ILE A 92 -2.15 0.04 -2.95
CA ILE A 92 -3.10 -0.91 -2.34
C ILE A 92 -3.32 -0.54 -0.88
N LEU A 93 -4.37 0.20 -0.58
CA LEU A 93 -4.67 0.72 0.75
C LEU A 93 -4.68 -0.36 1.86
N PRO A 94 -5.31 -1.55 1.70
CA PRO A 94 -5.25 -2.61 2.70
C PRO A 94 -3.83 -3.11 3.02
N GLU A 95 -2.90 -2.98 2.08
CA GLU A 95 -1.50 -3.33 2.32
C GLU A 95 -0.79 -2.29 3.17
N VAL A 96 -1.05 -1.02 2.89
CA VAL A 96 -0.53 0.11 3.66
C VAL A 96 -1.04 0.04 5.10
N GLN A 97 -2.36 -0.12 5.29
CA GLN A 97 -2.99 -0.25 6.60
C GLN A 97 -2.43 -1.42 7.42
N ALA A 98 -2.07 -2.51 6.77
CA ALA A 98 -1.51 -3.69 7.45
C ALA A 98 -0.08 -3.50 7.97
N VAL A 99 0.67 -2.50 7.48
CA VAL A 99 2.12 -2.37 7.74
C VAL A 99 2.52 -1.01 8.31
N CYS A 100 1.83 0.06 7.89
CA CYS A 100 2.19 1.44 8.23
C CYS A 100 1.40 1.96 9.43
N GLU A 101 2.05 2.76 10.27
CA GLU A 101 1.41 3.51 11.36
C GLU A 101 0.91 4.88 10.87
N ARG A 102 1.57 5.44 9.86
CA ARG A 102 1.27 6.75 9.27
C ARG A 102 1.24 6.64 7.75
N VAL A 103 0.30 7.32 7.13
CA VAL A 103 0.09 7.34 5.69
C VAL A 103 0.10 8.78 5.18
N ILE A 104 0.73 8.96 4.04
CA ILE A 104 0.73 10.20 3.27
C ILE A 104 0.05 9.90 1.94
N VAL A 105 -1.04 10.58 1.64
CA VAL A 105 -1.76 10.44 0.37
C VAL A 105 -1.37 11.59 -0.55
N MET A 106 -0.90 11.25 -1.75
CA MET A 106 -0.52 12.21 -2.78
C MET A 106 -1.41 12.05 -4.01
N ASN A 107 -1.84 13.16 -4.58
CA ASN A 107 -2.57 13.22 -5.83
C ASN A 107 -2.06 14.39 -6.69
N ASN A 108 -1.75 14.14 -7.96
CA ASN A 108 -1.22 15.12 -8.89
C ASN A 108 -0.03 15.95 -8.34
N GLY A 109 0.87 15.31 -7.59
CA GLY A 109 2.03 15.96 -6.98
C GLY A 109 1.74 16.79 -5.73
N CYS A 110 0.50 16.83 -5.28
CA CYS A 110 0.07 17.54 -4.07
C CYS A 110 -0.20 16.56 -2.93
N LEU A 111 0.08 16.99 -1.71
CA LEU A 111 -0.30 16.30 -0.48
C LEU A 111 -1.80 16.48 -0.28
N VAL A 112 -2.55 15.37 -0.26
CA VAL A 112 -4.01 15.38 -0.06
C VAL A 112 -4.38 15.06 1.38
N ALA A 113 -3.69 14.10 1.99
CA ALA A 113 -3.91 13.73 3.38
C ALA A 113 -2.61 13.22 4.03
N ASP A 114 -2.50 13.40 5.34
CA ASP A 114 -1.38 12.94 6.16
C ASP A 114 -1.88 12.64 7.57
N GLY A 115 -1.77 11.41 8.01
CA GLY A 115 -2.24 11.02 9.33
C GLY A 115 -2.00 9.55 9.66
N ALA A 116 -2.47 9.15 10.85
CA ALA A 116 -2.47 7.75 11.24
C ALA A 116 -3.42 6.94 10.37
N THR A 117 -3.09 5.68 10.15
CA THR A 117 -3.83 4.77 9.25
C THR A 117 -5.31 4.63 9.65
N ASP A 118 -5.58 4.60 10.95
CA ASP A 118 -6.93 4.40 11.49
C ASP A 118 -7.80 5.65 11.32
N THR A 119 -7.22 6.84 11.52
CA THR A 119 -7.94 8.12 11.34
C THR A 119 -8.21 8.43 9.88
N LEU A 120 -7.22 8.21 9.01
CA LEU A 120 -7.42 8.43 7.57
C LEU A 120 -8.44 7.47 6.95
N ALA A 121 -8.50 6.23 7.41
CA ALA A 121 -9.54 5.30 6.96
C ALA A 121 -10.95 5.80 7.33
N HIS A 122 -11.09 6.44 8.49
CA HIS A 122 -12.35 7.03 8.94
C HIS A 122 -12.66 8.32 8.17
N ASP A 123 -11.67 9.19 7.98
CA ASP A 123 -11.86 10.49 7.30
C ASP A 123 -12.10 10.32 5.79
N LEU A 124 -11.42 9.37 5.14
CA LEU A 124 -11.65 9.02 3.74
C LEU A 124 -12.96 8.23 3.53
N SER A 125 -13.51 7.60 4.56
CA SER A 125 -14.82 6.96 4.54
C SER A 125 -15.96 7.88 5.03
N ALA A 126 -15.64 9.11 5.48
CA ALA A 126 -16.62 10.09 5.93
C ALA A 126 -17.50 10.63 4.79
N GLU A 127 -17.05 10.55 3.55
CA GLU A 127 -17.93 10.66 2.39
C GLU A 127 -18.57 9.29 2.10
N HIS A 128 -19.65 9.00 2.79
CA HIS A 128 -20.47 7.82 2.50
C HIS A 128 -21.17 8.00 1.17
N ARG A 129 -20.59 7.46 0.11
CA ARG A 129 -21.25 7.40 -1.18
C ARG A 129 -22.24 6.24 -1.20
N ILE A 130 -23.51 6.57 -1.33
CA ILE A 130 -24.59 5.60 -1.43
C ILE A 130 -25.04 5.57 -2.89
N ILE A 131 -25.10 4.37 -3.49
CA ILE A 131 -25.72 4.18 -4.79
C ILE A 131 -27.06 3.50 -4.54
N ALA A 132 -28.15 4.17 -4.92
CA ALA A 132 -29.50 3.65 -4.79
C ALA A 132 -30.13 3.50 -6.17
N ARG A 133 -30.98 2.45 -6.33
CA ARG A 133 -31.86 2.29 -7.49
C ARG A 133 -33.28 2.60 -7.03
N ILE A 134 -33.90 3.58 -7.67
CA ILE A 134 -35.19 4.11 -7.27
C ILE A 134 -36.11 4.13 -8.50
N ASP A 135 -37.32 3.62 -8.33
CA ASP A 135 -38.37 3.65 -9.35
C ASP A 135 -39.19 4.95 -9.22
N GLY A 136 -39.30 5.69 -10.31
CA GLY A 136 -40.07 6.93 -10.36
C GLY A 136 -39.46 7.96 -11.33
N PRO A 137 -40.12 9.12 -11.50
CA PRO A 137 -39.61 10.22 -12.33
C PRO A 137 -38.28 10.77 -11.74
N GLU A 138 -37.24 10.85 -12.57
CA GLU A 138 -35.89 11.30 -12.17
C GLU A 138 -35.90 12.63 -11.43
N SER A 139 -36.67 13.58 -11.93
CA SER A 139 -36.76 14.93 -11.35
C SER A 139 -37.35 14.92 -9.92
N GLU A 140 -38.34 14.08 -9.66
CA GLU A 140 -38.95 13.96 -8.33
C GLU A 140 -38.02 13.24 -7.36
N ILE A 141 -37.31 12.20 -7.83
CA ILE A 141 -36.33 11.48 -7.04
C ILE A 141 -35.20 12.40 -6.59
N LEU A 142 -34.60 13.15 -7.54
CA LEU A 142 -33.52 14.09 -7.24
C LEU A 142 -33.97 15.21 -6.29
N GLN A 143 -35.19 15.73 -6.48
CA GLN A 143 -35.74 16.77 -5.60
C GLN A 143 -36.00 16.25 -4.18
N ALA A 144 -36.53 15.04 -4.06
CA ALA A 144 -36.77 14.40 -2.74
C ALA A 144 -35.47 14.15 -1.98
N ILE A 145 -34.45 13.62 -2.66
CA ILE A 145 -33.17 13.31 -2.03
C ILE A 145 -32.43 14.60 -1.62
N ARG A 146 -32.42 15.63 -2.47
CA ARG A 146 -31.82 16.95 -2.12
C ARG A 146 -32.44 17.62 -0.92
N GLY A 147 -33.68 17.28 -0.58
CA GLY A 147 -34.38 17.78 0.61
C GLY A 147 -34.09 17.02 1.90
N MET A 148 -33.31 15.94 1.85
CA MET A 148 -32.96 15.15 3.03
C MET A 148 -31.81 15.78 3.81
N GLU A 149 -31.87 15.75 5.15
CA GLU A 149 -30.74 16.13 6.00
C GLU A 149 -29.53 15.21 5.77
N HIS A 150 -28.33 15.77 5.83
CA HIS A 150 -27.05 15.09 5.66
C HIS A 150 -26.69 14.64 4.23
N ILE A 151 -27.46 14.99 3.21
CA ILE A 151 -27.08 14.82 1.81
C ILE A 151 -26.29 16.05 1.35
N VAL A 152 -25.04 15.84 0.95
CA VAL A 152 -24.14 16.91 0.47
C VAL A 152 -24.34 17.12 -1.03
N GLU A 153 -24.34 16.04 -1.80
CA GLU A 153 -24.51 16.06 -3.26
C GLU A 153 -25.31 14.85 -3.72
N VAL A 154 -26.04 15.01 -4.83
CA VAL A 154 -26.79 13.92 -5.45
C VAL A 154 -26.66 14.01 -6.97
N TYR A 155 -26.29 12.89 -7.58
CA TYR A 155 -26.16 12.76 -9.02
C TYR A 155 -26.97 11.59 -9.54
N SER A 156 -27.62 11.78 -10.69
CA SER A 156 -28.18 10.65 -11.44
C SER A 156 -27.08 9.99 -12.26
N LEU A 157 -27.00 8.68 -12.16
CA LEU A 157 -26.13 7.84 -12.99
C LEU A 157 -26.87 7.30 -14.23
N GLY A 158 -28.11 7.72 -14.42
CA GLY A 158 -28.97 7.40 -15.55
C GLY A 158 -29.96 6.26 -15.27
N GLU A 159 -30.85 6.09 -16.22
CA GLU A 159 -31.87 5.03 -16.22
C GLU A 159 -31.21 3.68 -16.51
N LYS A 160 -31.43 2.69 -15.65
CA LYS A 160 -30.91 1.32 -15.79
C LYS A 160 -31.97 0.36 -16.35
N GLU A 161 -33.21 0.54 -15.92
CA GLU A 161 -34.40 -0.17 -16.40
C GLU A 161 -35.51 0.86 -16.58
N LYS A 162 -36.56 0.55 -17.34
CA LYS A 162 -37.63 1.50 -17.61
C LYS A 162 -38.25 2.03 -16.32
N GLY A 163 -38.05 3.31 -16.05
CA GLY A 163 -38.55 4.00 -14.85
C GLY A 163 -37.68 3.84 -13.61
N VAL A 164 -36.54 3.10 -13.65
CA VAL A 164 -35.63 2.92 -12.52
C VAL A 164 -34.34 3.65 -12.75
N PHE A 165 -34.03 4.63 -11.90
CA PHE A 165 -32.82 5.44 -11.96
C PHE A 165 -31.81 5.01 -10.90
N GLU A 166 -30.54 4.97 -11.27
CA GLU A 166 -29.43 4.80 -10.34
C GLU A 166 -28.92 6.16 -9.91
N ILE A 167 -28.92 6.41 -8.59
CA ILE A 167 -28.59 7.69 -7.98
C ILE A 167 -27.38 7.50 -7.05
N SER A 168 -26.45 8.46 -7.09
CA SER A 168 -25.25 8.47 -6.25
C SER A 168 -25.19 9.75 -5.43
#